data_9bb8b6914ab5e27b7cab0606d5b9881f
#
_entry.id   9bb8b6914ab5e27b7cab0606d5b9881f
#
_cell.length_a   1.000
_cell.length_b   1.000
_cell.length_c   1.000
_cell.angle_alpha   90.00
_cell.angle_beta   90.00
_cell.angle_gamma   90.00
#
_symmetry.space_group_name_H-M   'P 1'
#
loop_
_entity.id
_entity.type
_entity.pdbx_description
1 polymer ?
#
loop_
_entity_poly.entity_id
_entity_poly.type
_entity_poly.pdbx_seq_one_letter_code
_entity_poly.pdbx_strand_id
1 'polypeptide(L)'
;MSSDESPPESTADATPVTVTVYTREECHLCHEAIETIKRVADSVARPVSIETVDVDTDPDLQEEYGERVPYVLVADRPAFKYRVDADELRATLAER
;
A
#
# COMPACT_ATOMS: atom_id res chain seq x y z
N MET A 1 17.03 -12.96 24.70
CA MET A 1 16.40 -12.71 24.36
C MET A 1 16.30 -12.23 23.90
N SER A 2 16.12 -12.31 23.65
CA SER A 2 15.64 -11.75 23.24
C SER A 2 15.63 -11.22 22.75
N SER A 3 15.70 -11.16 22.64
CA SER A 3 15.35 -10.47 22.26
C SER A 3 15.43 -9.99 21.68
N ASP A 4 15.45 -10.02 21.55
CA ASP A 4 15.12 -9.42 21.08
C ASP A 4 15.09 -8.90 20.50
N GLU A 5 15.17 -9.10 20.40
CA GLU A 5 14.73 -8.54 19.81
C GLU A 5 14.58 -7.56 19.52
N SER A 6 14.47 -7.34 19.54
CA SER A 6 14.01 -6.22 19.33
C SER A 6 14.81 -5.41 18.68
N PRO A 7 14.60 -4.87 17.99
CA PRO A 7 15.27 -4.06 17.28
C PRO A 7 15.41 -2.88 17.72
N PRO A 8 15.95 -2.41 17.53
CA PRO A 8 16.23 -1.31 18.00
C PRO A 8 15.43 -0.33 17.73
N GLU A 9 15.19 0.21 18.42
CA GLU A 9 14.55 1.14 18.54
C GLU A 9 14.87 2.19 17.71
N SER A 10 15.95 2.43 17.52
CA SER A 10 16.29 3.41 16.60
C SER A 10 15.63 3.14 15.33
N THR A 11 14.95 2.06 15.34
CA THR A 11 14.37 1.69 14.13
C THR A 11 13.04 2.29 13.96
N ALA A 12 12.63 3.17 14.76
CA ALA A 12 11.35 3.82 14.52
C ALA A 12 11.29 4.36 13.12
N ASP A 13 12.38 4.92 12.64
CA ASP A 13 12.40 5.48 11.30
C ASP A 13 12.44 4.40 10.25
N ALA A 14 12.81 3.20 10.63
CA ALA A 14 12.88 2.10 9.69
C ALA A 14 11.62 1.25 9.71
N THR A 15 10.60 1.67 10.47
CA THR A 15 9.34 0.92 10.49
C THR A 15 8.71 1.00 9.11
N PRO A 16 8.41 -0.14 8.48
CA PRO A 16 7.82 -0.11 7.16
C PRO A 16 6.43 0.52 7.16
N VAL A 17 6.15 1.28 6.11
CA VAL A 17 4.82 1.79 5.89
C VAL A 17 4.10 0.77 5.03
N THR A 18 2.93 0.33 5.45
CA THR A 18 2.17 -0.64 4.69
C THR A 18 1.25 0.08 3.71
N VAL A 19 1.36 -0.30 2.44
CA VAL A 19 0.46 0.19 1.40
C VAL A 19 -0.39 -0.98 0.98
N THR A 20 -1.69 -0.89 1.22
CA THR A 20 -2.63 -1.96 0.91
C THR A 20 -3.38 -1.61 -0.36
N VAL A 21 -3.40 -2.53 -1.32
CA VAL A 21 -4.07 -2.31 -2.60
C VAL A 21 -5.17 -3.34 -2.74
N TYR A 22 -6.42 -2.88 -2.75
CA TYR A 22 -7.54 -3.75 -3.05
C TYR A 22 -7.66 -3.84 -4.56
N THR A 23 -7.67 -5.05 -5.08
CA THR A 23 -7.58 -5.28 -6.51
C THR A 23 -8.54 -6.40 -6.92
N ARG A 24 -8.67 -6.62 -8.21
CA ARG A 24 -9.45 -7.72 -8.77
C ARG A 24 -8.68 -8.30 -9.93
N GLU A 25 -9.07 -9.51 -10.35
CA GLU A 25 -8.50 -10.10 -11.54
C GLU A 25 -8.88 -9.28 -12.76
N GLU A 26 -8.02 -9.27 -13.75
CA GLU A 26 -8.28 -8.61 -15.03
C GLU A 26 -8.55 -7.11 -14.85
N CYS A 27 -7.88 -6.51 -13.91
CA CYS A 27 -8.04 -5.09 -13.67
C CYS A 27 -6.79 -4.37 -14.15
N HIS A 28 -6.88 -3.70 -15.31
CA HIS A 28 -5.75 -2.96 -15.87
C HIS A 28 -5.31 -1.84 -14.96
N LEU A 29 -6.26 -1.10 -14.41
CA LEU A 29 -5.92 0.01 -13.54
C LEU A 29 -5.23 -0.46 -12.27
N CYS A 30 -5.60 -1.66 -11.80
CA CYS A 30 -4.95 -2.22 -10.63
C CYS A 30 -3.49 -2.53 -10.91
N HIS A 31 -3.20 -3.10 -12.07
CA HIS A 31 -1.81 -3.37 -12.44
C HIS A 31 -1.00 -2.09 -12.52
N GLU A 32 -1.56 -1.06 -13.13
CA GLU A 32 -0.86 0.21 -13.26
C GLU A 32 -0.62 0.83 -11.90
N ALA A 33 -1.61 0.74 -11.02
CA ALA A 33 -1.47 1.29 -9.68
C ALA A 33 -0.36 0.59 -8.92
N ILE A 34 -0.34 -0.74 -8.99
CA ILE A 34 0.68 -1.51 -8.29
C ILE A 34 2.07 -1.18 -8.82
N GLU A 35 2.22 -1.05 -10.13
CA GLU A 35 3.52 -0.70 -10.70
C GLU A 35 3.96 0.68 -10.28
N THR A 36 3.04 1.63 -10.24
CA THR A 36 3.35 2.97 -9.77
C THR A 36 3.80 2.94 -8.32
N ILE A 37 3.09 2.18 -7.49
CA ILE A 37 3.42 2.07 -6.08
C ILE A 37 4.80 1.45 -5.90
N LYS A 38 5.12 0.41 -6.65
CA LYS A 38 6.43 -0.23 -6.56
C LYS A 38 7.55 0.73 -6.94
N ARG A 39 7.32 1.51 -8.00
CA ARG A 39 8.32 2.46 -8.47
C ARG A 39 8.56 3.54 -7.43
N VAL A 40 7.49 4.05 -6.84
CA VAL A 40 7.61 5.07 -5.81
C VAL A 40 8.28 4.48 -4.57
N ALA A 41 7.92 3.26 -4.20
CA ALA A 41 8.50 2.61 -3.03
C ALA A 41 10.01 2.48 -3.17
N ASP A 42 10.47 2.20 -4.39
CA ASP A 42 11.91 2.08 -4.64
C ASP A 42 12.62 3.42 -4.57
N SER A 43 11.90 4.51 -4.71
CA SER A 43 12.51 5.82 -4.78
C SER A 43 12.52 6.56 -3.45
N VAL A 44 11.80 6.07 -2.44
CA VAL A 44 11.77 6.72 -1.14
C VAL A 44 12.77 6.05 -0.21
N ALA A 45 13.21 6.80 0.78
CA ALA A 45 14.25 6.30 1.66
C ALA A 45 13.75 5.31 2.70
N ARG A 46 12.48 5.35 3.03
CA ARG A 46 11.97 4.48 4.09
C ARG A 46 11.43 3.19 3.49
N PRO A 47 11.44 2.11 4.26
CA PRO A 47 10.91 0.83 3.76
C PRO A 47 9.41 0.90 3.56
N VAL A 48 8.94 0.28 2.50
CA VAL A 48 7.53 0.23 2.17
C VAL A 48 7.15 -1.23 1.94
N SER A 49 6.08 -1.66 2.62
CA SER A 49 5.56 -3.00 2.46
C SER A 49 4.29 -2.91 1.65
N ILE A 50 4.20 -3.62 0.55
CA ILE A 50 3.05 -3.58 -0.34
C ILE A 50 2.25 -4.87 -0.18
N GLU A 51 0.97 -4.73 0.16
CA GLU A 51 0.07 -5.86 0.29
C GLU A 51 -1.06 -5.72 -0.71
N THR A 52 -1.34 -6.77 -1.43
CA THR A 52 -2.46 -6.77 -2.37
C THR A 52 -3.55 -7.68 -1.83
N VAL A 53 -4.80 -7.24 -1.96
CA VAL A 53 -5.96 -7.99 -1.50
C VAL A 53 -6.93 -8.13 -2.66
N ASP A 54 -7.24 -9.37 -3.02
CA ASP A 54 -8.19 -9.62 -4.10
C ASP A 54 -9.59 -9.55 -3.50
N VAL A 55 -10.37 -8.55 -3.90
CA VAL A 55 -11.68 -8.35 -3.31
C VAL A 55 -12.67 -9.42 -3.72
N ASP A 56 -12.38 -10.16 -4.78
CA ASP A 56 -13.30 -11.22 -5.23
C ASP A 56 -13.23 -12.47 -4.36
N THR A 57 -12.24 -12.54 -3.45
CA THR A 57 -12.14 -13.69 -2.56
C THR A 57 -13.01 -13.54 -1.31
N ASP A 58 -13.62 -12.37 -1.10
CA ASP A 58 -14.40 -12.11 0.10
C ASP A 58 -15.65 -11.31 -0.30
N PRO A 59 -16.84 -11.84 -0.09
CA PRO A 59 -18.07 -11.14 -0.51
C PRO A 59 -18.22 -9.76 0.11
N ASP A 60 -17.77 -9.57 1.35
CA ASP A 60 -17.88 -8.27 1.99
C ASP A 60 -16.97 -7.25 1.32
N LEU A 61 -15.76 -7.66 0.97
CA LEU A 61 -14.84 -6.78 0.27
C LEU A 61 -15.33 -6.49 -1.13
N GLN A 62 -15.91 -7.49 -1.78
CA GLN A 62 -16.41 -7.30 -3.13
C GLN A 62 -17.55 -6.28 -3.12
N GLU A 63 -18.40 -6.34 -2.12
CA GLU A 63 -19.50 -5.40 -2.03
C GLU A 63 -19.00 -4.00 -1.76
N GLU A 64 -18.01 -3.87 -0.90
CA GLU A 64 -17.56 -2.55 -0.49
C GLU A 64 -16.59 -1.93 -1.50
N TYR A 65 -15.69 -2.71 -2.06
CA TYR A 65 -14.63 -2.17 -2.92
C TYR A 65 -14.66 -2.65 -4.35
N GLY A 66 -15.52 -3.59 -4.68
CA GLY A 66 -15.46 -4.26 -5.99
C GLY A 66 -15.50 -3.31 -7.17
N GLU A 67 -16.21 -2.19 -7.05
CA GLU A 67 -16.28 -1.22 -8.13
C GLU A 67 -15.39 -0.02 -7.89
N ARG A 68 -14.56 -0.08 -6.84
CA ARG A 68 -13.68 1.04 -6.49
C ARG A 68 -12.22 0.69 -6.65
N VAL A 69 -11.94 -0.48 -7.18
CA VAL A 69 -10.55 -0.92 -7.34
C VAL A 69 -9.90 -0.19 -8.50
N PRO A 70 -8.63 0.09 -8.43
CA PRO A 70 -7.79 -0.14 -7.28
C PRO A 70 -8.08 0.87 -6.17
N TYR A 71 -8.20 0.36 -4.95
CA TYR A 71 -8.44 1.21 -3.79
C TYR A 71 -7.21 1.05 -2.91
N VAL A 72 -6.57 2.15 -2.58
CA VAL A 72 -5.25 2.11 -1.95
C VAL A 72 -5.29 2.77 -0.58
N LEU A 73 -4.80 2.04 0.41
CA LEU A 73 -4.65 2.56 1.76
C LEU A 73 -3.17 2.71 2.05
N VAL A 74 -2.81 3.80 2.71
CA VAL A 74 -1.45 4.00 3.19
C VAL A 74 -1.52 4.11 4.70
N ALA A 75 -0.83 3.20 5.39
CA ALA A 75 -0.86 3.12 6.85
C ALA A 75 -2.31 3.03 7.34
N ASP A 76 -3.10 2.20 6.68
CA ASP A 76 -4.50 1.92 7.00
C ASP A 76 -5.45 3.09 6.79
N ARG A 77 -5.01 4.10 6.05
CA ARG A 77 -5.89 5.25 5.75
C ARG A 77 -6.12 5.33 4.25
N PRO A 78 -7.35 5.57 3.82
CA PRO A 78 -7.62 5.68 2.39
C PRO A 78 -6.77 6.79 1.77
N ALA A 79 -6.14 6.48 0.67
CA ALA A 79 -5.25 7.43 0.00
C ALA A 79 -5.64 7.65 -1.45
N PHE A 80 -5.94 6.57 -2.19
CA PHE A 80 -6.23 6.69 -3.60
C PHE A 80 -7.37 5.76 -4.00
N LYS A 81 -8.07 6.14 -5.04
CA LYS A 81 -9.14 5.34 -5.60
C LYS A 81 -9.02 5.43 -7.12
N TYR A 82 -9.04 4.31 -7.81
CA TYR A 82 -8.97 4.16 -9.26
C TYR A 82 -7.59 4.44 -9.83
N ARG A 83 -6.90 5.45 -9.36
CA ARG A 83 -5.59 5.80 -9.87
C ARG A 83 -4.67 6.23 -8.75
N VAL A 84 -3.38 6.02 -8.95
CA VAL A 84 -2.38 6.42 -7.97
C VAL A 84 -1.50 7.48 -8.61
N ASP A 85 -1.46 8.64 -7.98
CA ASP A 85 -0.58 9.72 -8.43
C ASP A 85 0.77 9.52 -7.74
N ALA A 86 1.82 9.33 -8.53
CA ALA A 86 3.14 9.02 -7.99
C ALA A 86 3.67 10.12 -7.09
N ASP A 87 3.47 11.37 -7.47
CA ASP A 87 3.98 12.47 -6.66
C ASP A 87 3.24 12.59 -5.34
N GLU A 88 1.93 12.41 -5.37
CA GLU A 88 1.15 12.44 -4.14
C GLU A 88 1.49 11.26 -3.24
N LEU A 89 1.71 10.10 -3.82
CA LEU A 89 2.09 8.94 -3.02
C LEU A 89 3.44 9.18 -2.36
N ARG A 90 4.40 9.74 -3.11
CA ARG A 90 5.71 10.03 -2.57
C ARG A 90 5.60 11.00 -1.40
N ALA A 91 4.77 12.04 -1.54
CA ALA A 91 4.57 12.99 -0.46
C ALA A 91 3.89 12.34 0.75
N THR A 92 2.91 11.48 0.49
CA THR A 92 2.21 10.79 1.57
C THR A 92 3.16 9.88 2.34
N LEU A 93 4.01 9.17 1.64
CA LEU A 93 4.97 8.28 2.29
C LEU A 93 6.00 9.07 3.09
N ALA A 94 6.35 10.26 2.62
CA ALA A 94 7.30 11.10 3.35
C ALA A 94 6.71 11.63 4.65
N GLU A 95 5.40 11.78 4.70
CA GLU A 95 4.74 12.31 5.90
C GLU A 95 4.44 11.22 6.92
N ARG A 96 4.38 9.98 6.52
CA ARG A 96 4.04 8.90 7.43
C ARG A 96 5.32 8.30 8.00
#